data_43c68bab021314b2663734bbf1fb3ad4
#
_entry.id   43c68bab021314b2663734bbf1fb3ad4
#
_cell.length_a   1.000
_cell.length_b   1.000
_cell.length_c   1.000
_cell.angle_alpha   90.00
_cell.angle_beta   90.00
_cell.angle_gamma   90.00
#
_symmetry.space_group_name_H-M   'P 1'
#
loop_
_entity.id
_entity.type
_entity.pdbx_description
1 polymer ?
#
loop_
_entity_poly.entity_id
_entity_poly.type
_entity_poly.pdbx_seq_one_letter_code
_entity_poly.pdbx_strand_id
1 'polypeptide(L)'
;MNVIVRFAATSATSGAMGWCAAFERMNAGGQDLDSDGFATAKCVSVTVSGTSGVTALATITFSNAEADSIAVGEGYRLKVTRDADGSVVTDSATGDGEIVLVHVTQ
;
A
#
# COMPACT_ATOMS: atom_id res chain seq x y z
N MET A 1 -7.18 -11.10 0.19
CA MET A 1 -6.97 -10.01 -0.80
C MET A 1 -5.58 -9.44 -0.63
N ASN A 2 -4.85 -9.29 -1.71
CA ASN A 2 -3.49 -8.75 -1.68
C ASN A 2 -3.42 -7.43 -2.43
N VAL A 3 -2.73 -6.47 -1.85
CA VAL A 3 -2.31 -5.25 -2.54
C VAL A 3 -0.82 -5.40 -2.84
N ILE A 4 -0.48 -5.39 -4.12
CA ILE A 4 0.89 -5.54 -4.57
C ILE A 4 1.34 -4.20 -5.12
N VAL A 5 2.35 -3.61 -4.48
CA VAL A 5 2.95 -2.35 -4.92
C VAL A 5 4.29 -2.68 -5.58
N ARG A 6 4.37 -2.43 -6.87
CA ARG A 6 5.66 -2.49 -7.58
C ARG A 6 6.27 -1.11 -7.55
N PHE A 7 7.47 -1.01 -7.04
CA PHE A 7 8.15 0.26 -6.86
C PHE A 7 9.63 0.16 -7.23
N ALA A 8 10.24 1.29 -7.47
CA ALA A 8 11.66 1.39 -7.70
C ALA A 8 12.25 2.47 -6.79
N ALA A 9 13.44 2.23 -6.28
CA ALA A 9 14.24 3.25 -5.64
C ALA A 9 15.06 3.97 -6.71
N THR A 10 14.96 5.28 -6.77
CA THR A 10 15.62 6.06 -7.83
C THR A 10 17.02 6.51 -7.46
N SER A 11 17.32 6.66 -6.18
CA SER A 11 18.63 7.09 -5.70
C SER A 11 19.17 6.22 -4.58
N ALA A 12 18.29 5.59 -3.79
CA ALA A 12 18.70 4.68 -2.73
C ALA A 12 18.97 3.29 -3.31
N THR A 13 20.11 2.69 -2.96
CA THR A 13 20.46 1.33 -3.38
C THR A 13 20.68 0.41 -2.19
N SER A 14 20.28 0.85 -1.01
CA SER A 14 20.35 0.06 0.21
C SER A 14 19.24 0.45 1.17
N GLY A 15 18.96 -0.42 2.14
CA GLY A 15 17.93 -0.22 3.13
C GLY A 15 16.58 -0.76 2.68
N ALA A 16 15.53 -0.35 3.36
CA ALA A 16 14.16 -0.82 3.13
C ALA A 16 13.20 0.35 2.98
N MET A 17 12.14 0.13 2.24
CA MET A 17 11.01 1.07 2.15
C MET A 17 9.77 0.44 2.75
N GLY A 18 9.05 1.22 3.55
CA GLY A 18 7.76 0.85 4.12
C GLY A 18 6.63 1.30 3.24
N TRP A 19 5.75 0.38 2.85
CA TRP A 19 4.57 0.67 2.04
C TRP A 19 3.33 0.29 2.80
N CYS A 20 2.34 1.18 2.79
CA CYS A 20 1.07 0.99 3.47
C CYS A 20 -0.08 1.07 2.48
N ALA A 21 -1.12 0.30 2.75
CA ALA A 21 -2.36 0.37 2.00
C ALA A 21 -3.56 0.36 2.94
N ALA A 22 -4.63 1.04 2.56
CA ALA A 22 -5.87 1.06 3.29
C ALA A 22 -7.04 1.04 2.31
N PHE A 23 -8.09 0.31 2.67
CA PHE A 23 -9.30 0.21 1.89
C PHE A 23 -10.44 1.02 2.50
N GLU A 24 -11.28 1.57 1.64
CA GLU A 24 -12.57 2.11 2.02
C GLU A 24 -13.64 1.50 1.13
N ARG A 25 -14.58 0.80 1.75
CA ARG A 25 -15.70 0.20 1.05
C ARG A 25 -16.61 1.28 0.48
N MET A 26 -16.99 1.12 -0.77
CA MET A 26 -17.96 1.99 -1.44
C MET A 26 -19.24 1.19 -1.63
N ASN A 27 -20.05 1.09 -0.57
CA ASN A 27 -21.30 0.33 -0.65
C ASN A 27 -22.35 1.08 -1.46
N ALA A 28 -23.31 0.33 -2.01
CA ALA A 28 -24.34 0.93 -2.81
C ALA A 28 -25.26 1.83 -1.99
N GLY A 29 -25.48 3.05 -2.49
CA GLY A 29 -26.59 3.89 -2.04
C GLY A 29 -26.40 4.67 -0.77
N GLY A 30 -25.20 4.88 -0.27
CA GLY A 30 -25.11 5.62 0.97
C GLY A 30 -23.75 6.04 1.46
N GLN A 31 -22.75 6.03 0.59
CA GLN A 31 -21.40 6.41 1.02
C GLN A 31 -21.30 7.92 1.24
N ASP A 32 -20.94 8.30 2.45
CA ASP A 32 -20.71 9.70 2.81
C ASP A 32 -19.21 9.93 2.94
N LEU A 33 -18.61 10.55 1.93
CA LEU A 33 -17.18 10.78 1.87
C LEU A 33 -16.68 11.81 2.89
N ASP A 34 -17.57 12.56 3.48
CA ASP A 34 -17.23 13.53 4.52
C ASP A 34 -17.15 12.89 5.91
N SER A 35 -17.91 11.82 6.14
CA SER A 35 -17.97 11.15 7.44
C SER A 35 -17.33 9.76 7.45
N ASP A 36 -17.34 9.07 6.33
CA ASP A 36 -16.70 7.75 6.21
C ASP A 36 -15.22 7.91 5.89
N GLY A 37 -14.45 6.91 6.22
CA GLY A 37 -13.01 6.93 6.01
C GLY A 37 -12.45 5.56 5.69
N PHE A 38 -11.14 5.54 5.48
CA PHE A 38 -10.41 4.30 5.24
C PHE A 38 -10.35 3.45 6.50
N ALA A 39 -10.45 2.14 6.35
CA ALA A 39 -10.13 1.20 7.41
C ALA A 39 -8.64 1.32 7.77
N THR A 40 -8.25 0.71 8.88
CA THR A 40 -6.87 0.79 9.37
C THR A 40 -5.88 0.32 8.29
N ALA A 41 -4.87 1.13 8.04
CA ALA A 41 -3.83 0.80 7.07
C ALA A 41 -2.99 -0.39 7.56
N LYS A 42 -2.57 -1.23 6.62
CA LYS A 42 -1.56 -2.26 6.85
C LYS A 42 -0.30 -1.89 6.08
N CYS A 43 0.84 -2.21 6.67
CA CYS A 43 2.13 -1.83 6.11
C CYS A 43 3.05 -3.04 6.03
N VAL A 44 3.98 -2.99 5.09
CA VAL A 44 5.05 -3.97 4.93
C VAL A 44 6.34 -3.24 4.60
N SER A 45 7.45 -3.77 5.08
CA SER A 45 8.78 -3.24 4.77
C SER A 45 9.46 -4.19 3.77
N VAL A 46 10.04 -3.62 2.72
CA VAL A 46 10.69 -4.38 1.66
C VAL A 46 12.06 -3.79 1.38
N THR A 47 13.07 -4.65 1.34
CA THR A 47 14.43 -4.24 0.97
C THR A 47 14.44 -3.75 -0.47
N VAL A 48 15.03 -2.58 -0.70
CA VAL A 48 15.16 -2.04 -2.06
C VAL A 48 16.18 -2.84 -2.87
N SER A 49 16.08 -2.76 -4.20
CA SER A 49 17.09 -3.34 -5.09
C SER A 49 18.45 -2.67 -4.86
N GLY A 50 19.51 -3.45 -4.94
CA GLY A 50 20.88 -2.92 -4.92
C GLY A 50 21.25 -2.12 -6.17
N THR A 51 20.38 -2.09 -7.16
CA THR A 51 20.57 -1.34 -8.41
C THR A 51 19.47 -0.31 -8.57
N SER A 52 19.83 0.95 -8.73
CA SER A 52 18.87 2.05 -8.93
C SER A 52 17.98 1.77 -10.14
N GLY A 53 16.68 2.01 -9.97
CA GLY A 53 15.68 1.83 -11.02
C GLY A 53 15.17 0.42 -11.20
N VAL A 54 15.78 -0.58 -10.56
CA VAL A 54 15.26 -1.95 -10.60
C VAL A 54 14.10 -2.08 -9.63
N THR A 55 12.99 -2.66 -10.11
CA THR A 55 11.76 -2.74 -9.32
C THR A 55 11.81 -3.82 -8.25
N ALA A 56 11.09 -3.58 -7.17
CA ALA A 56 10.81 -4.54 -6.12
C ALA A 56 9.30 -4.61 -5.88
N LEU A 57 8.84 -5.65 -5.20
CA LEU A 57 7.42 -5.85 -4.90
C LEU A 57 7.19 -5.79 -3.40
N ALA A 58 6.21 -5.00 -3.00
CA ALA A 58 5.64 -5.03 -1.66
C ALA A 58 4.26 -5.66 -1.72
N THR A 59 4.07 -6.79 -1.06
CA THR A 59 2.77 -7.48 -1.00
C THR A 59 2.18 -7.31 0.38
N ILE A 60 1.01 -6.67 0.44
CA ILE A 60 0.28 -6.44 1.69
C ILE A 60 -0.98 -7.29 1.65
N THR A 61 -1.08 -8.26 2.55
CA THR A 61 -2.18 -9.20 2.59
C THR A 61 -3.23 -8.75 3.58
N PHE A 62 -4.48 -8.71 3.13
CA PHE A 62 -5.64 -8.30 3.92
C PHE A 62 -6.61 -9.46 4.06
N SER A 63 -7.16 -9.66 5.27
CA SER A 63 -8.40 -10.41 5.45
C SER A 63 -9.57 -9.56 4.94
N ASN A 64 -10.75 -10.17 4.77
CA ASN A 64 -11.93 -9.41 4.35
C ASN A 64 -12.26 -8.29 5.34
N ALA A 65 -12.20 -8.57 6.65
CA ALA A 65 -12.45 -7.56 7.68
C ALA A 65 -11.43 -6.41 7.62
N GLU A 66 -10.17 -6.72 7.37
CA GLU A 66 -9.11 -5.72 7.25
C GLU A 66 -9.27 -4.87 5.98
N ALA A 67 -9.90 -5.43 4.95
CA ALA A 67 -10.24 -4.72 3.71
C ALA A 67 -11.62 -4.04 3.78
N ASP A 68 -12.01 -3.58 4.95
CA ASP A 68 -13.28 -2.88 5.21
C ASP A 68 -14.53 -3.70 4.85
N SER A 69 -14.42 -5.02 4.91
CA SER A 69 -15.53 -5.95 4.62
C SER A 69 -16.16 -5.75 3.24
N ILE A 70 -15.37 -5.44 2.23
CA ILE A 70 -15.84 -5.26 0.85
C ILE A 70 -16.56 -6.53 0.41
N ALA A 71 -17.80 -6.38 -0.08
CA ALA A 71 -18.57 -7.50 -0.62
C ALA A 71 -18.28 -7.69 -2.11
N VAL A 72 -18.59 -8.89 -2.60
CA VAL A 72 -18.46 -9.20 -4.03
C VAL A 72 -19.29 -8.22 -4.85
N GLY A 73 -18.68 -7.64 -5.87
CA GLY A 73 -19.33 -6.71 -6.77
C GLY A 73 -19.37 -5.26 -6.28
N GLU A 74 -18.90 -4.99 -5.07
CA GLU A 74 -18.79 -3.61 -4.57
C GLU A 74 -17.51 -2.94 -5.06
N GLY A 75 -17.58 -1.63 -5.26
CA GLY A 75 -16.42 -0.80 -5.47
C GLY A 75 -15.70 -0.48 -4.16
N TYR A 76 -14.51 0.06 -4.28
CA TYR A 76 -13.73 0.53 -3.13
C TYR A 76 -12.77 1.63 -3.55
N ARG A 77 -12.34 2.40 -2.56
CA ARG A 77 -11.18 3.28 -2.72
C ARG A 77 -9.98 2.60 -2.07
N LEU A 78 -8.83 2.78 -2.67
CA LEU A 78 -7.56 2.28 -2.15
C LEU A 78 -6.60 3.46 -1.95
N LYS A 79 -6.05 3.56 -0.76
CA LYS A 79 -5.00 4.53 -0.45
C LYS A 79 -3.68 3.78 -0.29
N VAL A 80 -2.66 4.20 -1.02
CA VAL A 80 -1.31 3.66 -0.91
C VAL A 80 -0.37 4.79 -0.50
N THR A 81 0.42 4.56 0.54
CA THR A 81 1.37 5.54 1.05
C THR A 81 2.70 4.87 1.37
N ARG A 82 3.78 5.65 1.32
CA ARG A 82 5.06 5.24 1.87
C ARG A 82 5.13 5.67 3.34
N ASP A 83 5.56 4.77 4.21
CA ASP A 83 5.82 5.06 5.62
C ASP A 83 7.23 5.63 5.79
N ALA A 84 7.47 6.79 5.16
CA ALA A 84 8.81 7.36 5.01
C ALA A 84 9.48 7.74 6.33
N ASP A 85 8.69 8.00 7.37
CA ASP A 85 9.23 8.28 8.70
C ASP A 85 9.50 7.01 9.54
N GLY A 86 9.15 5.84 9.00
CA GLY A 86 9.35 4.57 9.68
C GLY A 86 8.52 4.39 10.94
N SER A 87 7.39 5.07 11.07
CA SER A 87 6.60 5.06 12.30
C SER A 87 5.84 3.74 12.51
N VAL A 88 5.54 2.99 11.46
CA VAL A 88 4.80 1.72 11.53
C VAL A 88 5.70 0.55 11.19
N VAL A 89 6.45 0.63 10.09
CA VAL A 89 7.40 -0.39 9.65
C VAL A 89 8.74 0.26 9.36
N THR A 90 9.79 -0.55 9.22
CA THR A 90 11.12 -0.01 8.91
C THR A 90 11.14 0.63 7.53
N ASP A 91 11.57 1.88 7.47
CA ASP A 91 11.83 2.62 6.24
C ASP A 91 13.18 3.31 6.41
N SER A 92 14.24 2.65 5.96
CA SER A 92 15.62 3.10 6.15
C SER A 92 16.27 3.57 4.85
N ALA A 93 15.66 3.30 3.70
CA ALA A 93 16.17 3.76 2.43
C ALA A 93 16.01 5.29 2.33
N THR A 94 17.09 5.97 1.98
CA THR A 94 17.06 7.41 1.76
C THR A 94 16.71 7.70 0.31
N GLY A 95 16.00 8.79 0.05
CA GLY A 95 15.59 9.18 -1.29
C GLY A 95 14.19 8.71 -1.66
N ASP A 96 13.84 8.91 -2.91
CA ASP A 96 12.47 8.71 -3.38
C ASP A 96 12.17 7.27 -3.74
N GLY A 97 10.96 6.84 -3.41
CA GLY A 97 10.37 5.61 -3.91
C GLY A 97 9.36 5.94 -5.00
N GLU A 98 9.50 5.31 -6.15
CA GLU A 98 8.63 5.54 -7.30
C GLU A 98 7.68 4.36 -7.46
N ILE A 99 6.36 4.62 -7.36
CA ILE A 99 5.36 3.59 -7.60
C ILE A 99 5.21 3.43 -9.11
N VAL A 100 5.42 2.21 -9.57
CA VAL A 100 5.30 1.86 -10.99
C VAL A 100 3.93 1.27 -11.27
N LEU A 101 3.43 0.43 -10.37
CA LEU A 101 2.17 -0.29 -10.55
C LEU A 101 1.59 -0.68 -9.21
N VAL A 102 0.28 -0.55 -9.06
CA VAL A 102 -0.47 -1.11 -7.95
C VAL A 102 -1.44 -2.15 -8.50
N HIS A 103 -1.43 -3.34 -7.92
CA HIS A 103 -2.22 -4.47 -8.37
C HIS A 103 -2.96 -5.07 -7.18
N VAL A 104 -4.27 -5.22 -7.29
CA VAL A 104 -5.10 -5.85 -6.25
C VAL A 104 -5.55 -7.21 -6.73
N THR A 105 -5.29 -8.25 -5.92
CA THR A 105 -5.68 -9.63 -6.24
C THR A 105 -6.48 -10.25 -5.11
N GLN A 106 -7.21 -11.29 -5.43
CA GLN A 106 -7.94 -12.09 -4.43
C GLN A 106 -7.01 -13.14 -3.80
#